data_d31fbf5082973500e4854f812168b739
#
_entry.id   d31fbf5082973500e4854f812168b739
#
_cell.length_a   1.000
_cell.length_b   1.000
_cell.length_c   1.000
_cell.angle_alpha   90.00
_cell.angle_beta   90.00
_cell.angle_gamma   90.00
#
_symmetry.space_group_name_H-M   'P 1'
#
loop_
_entity.id
_entity.type
_entity.pdbx_description
1 polymer ?
#
loop_
_entity_poly.entity_id
_entity_poly.type
_entity_poly.pdbx_seq_one_letter_code
_entity_poly.pdbx_strand_id
1 'polypeptide(L)'
;MFQPRLEQHIYPSPVGKIVCVGRNYAAHAAELNNPVPAEPILFIKPADAACALGPVFAVPQGMGSVHHELEIAVLIGETLSNASEETVLASLAGVGIGLDLTLRDVQDGLKAKSLPWEIAKSFDGACPLSDFIAADKVEDWADIEISLIRNGKVQQEGNSSAMLFPIIALIARMSRHFTLNPGDVIMTGTPAGVSPLEVGDELEAHLQDWLVVNTHVKGRDPA
;
A
#
# COMPACT_ATOMS: atom_id res chain seq x y z
N MET A 1 -10.96 2.98 -14.53
CA MET A 1 -10.64 2.18 -13.33
C MET A 1 -9.41 1.34 -13.62
N PHE A 2 -8.45 1.30 -12.70
CA PHE A 2 -7.24 0.49 -12.81
C PHE A 2 -7.59 -1.01 -12.78
N GLN A 3 -6.97 -1.78 -13.69
CA GLN A 3 -7.16 -3.22 -13.81
C GLN A 3 -5.90 -3.91 -13.27
N PRO A 4 -5.96 -4.59 -12.12
CA PRO A 4 -4.80 -5.28 -11.58
C PRO A 4 -4.41 -6.45 -12.49
N ARG A 5 -3.17 -6.89 -12.39
CA ARG A 5 -2.66 -8.08 -13.10
C ARG A 5 -2.24 -9.10 -12.06
N LEU A 6 -2.66 -10.34 -12.26
CA LEU A 6 -2.28 -11.49 -11.46
C LEU A 6 -1.54 -12.47 -12.36
N GLU A 7 -0.31 -12.84 -12.00
CA GLU A 7 0.54 -13.73 -12.82
C GLU A 7 0.64 -13.25 -14.28
N GLN A 8 0.86 -11.93 -14.47
CA GLN A 8 0.93 -11.24 -15.76
C GLN A 8 -0.39 -11.22 -16.58
N HIS A 9 -1.47 -11.81 -16.09
CA HIS A 9 -2.79 -11.77 -16.72
C HIS A 9 -3.67 -10.70 -16.08
N ILE A 10 -4.52 -10.06 -16.90
CA ILE A 10 -5.49 -9.10 -16.39
C ILE A 10 -6.44 -9.82 -15.43
N TYR A 11 -6.53 -9.32 -14.20
CA TYR A 11 -7.46 -9.84 -13.21
C TYR A 11 -8.90 -9.44 -13.58
N PRO A 12 -9.89 -10.34 -13.48
CA PRO A 12 -11.24 -10.07 -14.00
C PRO A 12 -11.94 -8.85 -13.39
N SER A 13 -11.70 -8.60 -12.09
CA SER A 13 -12.32 -7.47 -11.38
C SER A 13 -11.36 -6.27 -11.35
N PRO A 14 -11.82 -5.06 -11.72
CA PRO A 14 -11.04 -3.84 -11.54
C PRO A 14 -10.89 -3.52 -10.03
N VAL A 15 -9.96 -2.64 -9.69
CA VAL A 15 -9.85 -2.12 -8.32
C VAL A 15 -11.12 -1.34 -7.99
N GLY A 16 -11.83 -1.76 -6.94
CA GLY A 16 -13.02 -1.08 -6.43
C GLY A 16 -12.66 -0.02 -5.40
N LYS A 17 -11.98 -0.44 -4.32
CA LYS A 17 -11.42 0.42 -3.28
C LYS A 17 -10.11 -0.16 -2.78
N ILE A 18 -9.32 0.68 -2.13
CA ILE A 18 -8.07 0.29 -1.48
C ILE A 18 -8.24 0.59 0.01
N VAL A 19 -8.21 -0.44 0.86
CA VAL A 19 -8.31 -0.28 2.31
C VAL A 19 -6.91 -0.31 2.90
N CYS A 20 -6.55 0.74 3.62
CA CYS A 20 -5.20 0.96 4.13
C CYS A 20 -5.19 0.95 5.66
N VAL A 21 -4.03 0.63 6.25
CA VAL A 21 -3.77 0.79 7.67
C VAL A 21 -2.62 1.76 7.91
N GLY A 22 -2.82 2.71 8.79
CA GLY A 22 -1.76 3.60 9.27
C GLY A 22 -1.02 3.00 10.46
N ARG A 23 0.32 3.20 10.51
CA ARG A 23 1.18 2.86 11.67
C ARG A 23 1.19 1.38 12.03
N ASN A 24 1.36 0.50 11.05
CA ASN A 24 1.41 -0.96 11.30
C ASN A 24 2.83 -1.48 11.60
N TYR A 25 3.85 -0.63 11.64
CA TYR A 25 5.20 -0.94 12.09
C TYR A 25 5.61 0.00 13.22
N ALA A 26 6.09 -0.56 14.35
CA ALA A 26 6.47 0.24 15.51
C ALA A 26 7.61 1.23 15.20
N ALA A 27 8.59 0.81 14.39
CA ALA A 27 9.71 1.66 13.95
C ALA A 27 9.22 2.86 13.12
N HIS A 28 8.26 2.67 12.21
CA HIS A 28 7.66 3.77 11.44
C HIS A 28 6.84 4.72 12.34
N ALA A 29 6.10 4.19 13.32
CA ALA A 29 5.39 5.03 14.27
C ALA A 29 6.36 5.92 15.06
N ALA A 30 7.48 5.35 15.52
CA ALA A 30 8.54 6.09 16.24
C ALA A 30 9.23 7.14 15.35
N GLU A 31 9.56 6.81 14.09
CA GLU A 31 10.15 7.73 13.11
C GLU A 31 9.35 9.03 12.96
N LEU A 32 8.03 8.93 12.94
CA LEU A 32 7.11 10.06 12.81
C LEU A 32 6.64 10.64 14.16
N ASN A 33 7.26 10.25 15.29
CA ASN A 33 6.88 10.67 16.63
C ASN A 33 5.39 10.41 16.96
N ASN A 34 4.83 9.33 16.43
CA ASN A 34 3.46 8.92 16.68
C ASN A 34 3.40 7.83 17.77
N PRO A 35 2.37 7.78 18.60
CA PRO A 35 2.15 6.64 19.51
C PRO A 35 1.84 5.37 18.71
N VAL A 36 2.25 4.23 19.26
CA VAL A 36 1.83 2.91 18.76
C VAL A 36 0.32 2.78 18.99
N PRO A 37 -0.50 2.51 17.96
CA PRO A 37 -1.94 2.44 18.12
C PRO A 37 -2.36 1.11 18.78
N ALA A 38 -3.36 1.16 19.70
CA ALA A 38 -3.95 -0.05 20.28
C ALA A 38 -4.89 -0.77 19.27
N GLU A 39 -5.40 -0.05 18.29
CA GLU A 39 -6.33 -0.51 17.26
C GLU A 39 -5.83 -0.06 15.89
N PRO A 40 -6.05 -0.82 14.79
CA PRO A 40 -5.66 -0.39 13.46
C PRO A 40 -6.33 0.93 13.07
N ILE A 41 -5.55 1.89 12.60
CA ILE A 41 -6.08 3.16 12.05
C ILE A 41 -6.39 2.89 10.59
N LEU A 42 -7.66 2.73 10.25
CA LEU A 42 -8.09 2.39 8.90
C LEU A 42 -8.50 3.64 8.11
N PHE A 43 -8.15 3.67 6.83
CA PHE A 43 -8.62 4.67 5.88
C PHE A 43 -8.77 4.03 4.48
N ILE A 44 -9.43 4.74 3.56
CA ILE A 44 -9.72 4.23 2.22
C ILE A 44 -9.13 5.17 1.18
N LYS A 45 -8.51 4.59 0.16
CA LYS A 45 -8.25 5.27 -1.11
C LYS A 45 -9.29 4.80 -2.14
N PRO A 46 -9.87 5.72 -2.95
CA PRO A 46 -10.82 5.35 -4.02
C PRO A 46 -10.11 4.60 -5.15
N ALA A 47 -10.89 4.00 -6.03
CA ALA A 47 -10.37 3.27 -7.19
C ALA A 47 -9.44 4.11 -8.09
N ASP A 48 -9.70 5.40 -8.22
CA ASP A 48 -8.91 6.31 -9.06
C ASP A 48 -7.54 6.66 -8.45
N ALA A 49 -7.32 6.31 -7.17
CA ALA A 49 -6.00 6.37 -6.57
C ALA A 49 -5.06 5.29 -7.12
N ALA A 50 -5.59 4.17 -7.64
CA ALA A 50 -4.79 3.09 -8.20
C ALA A 50 -4.20 3.46 -9.57
N CYS A 51 -2.91 3.15 -9.76
CA CYS A 51 -2.23 3.21 -11.05
C CYS A 51 -1.14 2.13 -11.10
N ALA A 52 -0.52 1.93 -12.28
CA ALA A 52 0.62 1.02 -12.40
C ALA A 52 1.86 1.59 -11.69
N LEU A 53 2.56 0.75 -10.92
CA LEU A 53 3.85 1.10 -10.33
C LEU A 53 4.95 1.18 -11.38
N GLY A 54 5.01 0.23 -12.29
CA GLY A 54 6.03 0.17 -13.33
C GLY A 54 5.47 0.37 -14.75
N PRO A 55 6.32 0.78 -15.72
CA PRO A 55 7.71 1.21 -15.57
C PRO A 55 7.85 2.67 -15.12
N VAL A 56 6.75 3.38 -14.93
CA VAL A 56 6.70 4.80 -14.55
C VAL A 56 5.39 5.12 -13.87
N PHE A 57 5.44 5.93 -12.82
CA PHE A 57 4.25 6.57 -12.23
C PHE A 57 4.47 8.08 -12.06
N ALA A 58 3.38 8.81 -11.87
CA ALA A 58 3.43 10.26 -11.81
C ALA A 58 2.98 10.80 -10.46
N VAL A 59 3.72 11.78 -9.93
CA VAL A 59 3.38 12.51 -8.70
C VAL A 59 2.86 13.91 -9.04
N PRO A 60 1.84 14.43 -8.32
CA PRO A 60 1.30 15.76 -8.57
C PRO A 60 2.34 16.83 -8.25
N GLN A 61 2.42 17.86 -9.11
CA GLN A 61 3.26 19.03 -8.90
C GLN A 61 2.48 20.14 -8.21
N GLY A 62 3.11 20.86 -7.26
CA GLY A 62 2.48 22.01 -6.60
C GLY A 62 1.40 21.69 -5.57
N MET A 63 1.17 20.42 -5.23
CA MET A 63 0.18 20.01 -4.23
C MET A 63 0.79 19.72 -2.85
N GLY A 64 2.10 19.81 -2.70
CA GLY A 64 2.83 19.49 -1.46
C GLY A 64 3.93 18.46 -1.67
N SER A 65 4.56 18.05 -0.58
CA SER A 65 5.64 17.06 -0.58
C SER A 65 5.09 15.63 -0.64
N VAL A 66 5.27 14.94 -1.78
CA VAL A 66 4.84 13.56 -1.96
C VAL A 66 5.86 12.61 -1.36
N HIS A 67 5.51 11.87 -0.32
CA HIS A 67 6.36 10.84 0.27
C HIS A 67 5.95 9.44 -0.23
N HIS A 68 6.94 8.57 -0.43
CA HIS A 68 6.68 7.15 -0.63
C HIS A 68 6.46 6.46 0.73
N GLU A 69 5.57 5.50 0.74
CA GLU A 69 5.37 4.53 1.81
C GLU A 69 5.22 3.16 1.12
N LEU A 70 6.32 2.38 1.11
CA LEU A 70 6.35 1.05 0.51
C LEU A 70 5.56 0.07 1.36
N GLU A 71 4.67 -0.72 0.73
CA GLU A 71 3.79 -1.64 1.44
C GLU A 71 3.61 -2.97 0.69
N ILE A 72 3.38 -4.04 1.46
CA ILE A 72 2.83 -5.28 0.91
C ILE A 72 1.38 -4.99 0.55
N ALA A 73 1.01 -5.21 -0.71
CA ALA A 73 -0.35 -5.06 -1.21
C ALA A 73 -1.00 -6.44 -1.36
N VAL A 74 -2.22 -6.62 -0.87
CA VAL A 74 -2.96 -7.88 -0.97
C VAL A 74 -4.20 -7.70 -1.82
N LEU A 75 -4.36 -8.53 -2.86
CA LEU A 75 -5.52 -8.53 -3.76
C LEU A 75 -6.59 -9.48 -3.24
N ILE A 76 -7.80 -8.98 -3.07
CA ILE A 76 -8.95 -9.77 -2.61
C ILE A 76 -9.54 -10.56 -3.79
N GLY A 77 -9.74 -11.86 -3.59
CA GLY A 77 -10.26 -12.80 -4.59
C GLY A 77 -11.73 -13.10 -4.46
N GLU A 78 -12.25 -13.15 -3.24
CA GLU A 78 -13.65 -13.42 -2.94
C GLU A 78 -14.22 -12.41 -1.95
N THR A 79 -15.55 -12.27 -1.91
CA THR A 79 -16.20 -11.30 -1.01
C THR A 79 -16.02 -11.69 0.45
N LEU A 80 -15.49 -10.76 1.25
CA LEU A 80 -15.32 -10.89 2.68
C LEU A 80 -16.17 -9.88 3.44
N SER A 81 -17.00 -10.36 4.37
CA SER A 81 -17.80 -9.54 5.28
C SER A 81 -17.88 -10.24 6.63
N ASN A 82 -17.35 -9.60 7.67
CA ASN A 82 -17.22 -10.18 9.02
C ASN A 82 -16.59 -11.60 9.00
N ALA A 83 -15.51 -11.75 8.22
CA ALA A 83 -14.87 -13.03 7.93
C ALA A 83 -13.91 -13.47 9.06
N SER A 84 -13.78 -14.79 9.24
CA SER A 84 -12.73 -15.38 10.06
C SER A 84 -11.37 -15.31 9.34
N GLU A 85 -10.27 -15.45 10.06
CA GLU A 85 -8.93 -15.50 9.48
C GLU A 85 -8.77 -16.67 8.48
N GLU A 86 -9.37 -17.82 8.76
CA GLU A 86 -9.40 -18.98 7.85
C GLU A 86 -10.10 -18.63 6.52
N THR A 87 -11.26 -17.94 6.62
CA THR A 87 -11.99 -17.49 5.42
C THR A 87 -11.17 -16.46 4.64
N VAL A 88 -10.51 -15.53 5.34
CA VAL A 88 -9.63 -14.55 4.69
C VAL A 88 -8.55 -15.25 3.90
N LEU A 89 -7.81 -16.17 4.54
CA LEU A 89 -6.70 -16.88 3.88
C LEU A 89 -7.16 -17.60 2.61
N ALA A 90 -8.32 -18.24 2.64
CA ALA A 90 -8.89 -18.95 1.49
C ALA A 90 -9.41 -18.00 0.37
N SER A 91 -9.58 -16.71 0.66
CA SER A 91 -10.21 -15.73 -0.24
C SER A 91 -9.23 -14.74 -0.88
N LEU A 92 -7.92 -14.86 -0.60
CA LEU A 92 -6.92 -13.99 -1.20
C LEU A 92 -6.60 -14.44 -2.63
N ALA A 93 -6.57 -13.49 -3.56
CA ALA A 93 -6.15 -13.76 -4.95
C ALA A 93 -4.65 -13.65 -5.12
N GLY A 94 -4.01 -12.66 -4.51
CA GLY A 94 -2.59 -12.45 -4.72
C GLY A 94 -1.94 -11.47 -3.76
N VAL A 95 -0.63 -11.39 -3.83
CA VAL A 95 0.22 -10.46 -3.10
C VAL A 95 1.12 -9.70 -4.08
N GLY A 96 1.36 -8.42 -3.80
CA GLY A 96 2.17 -7.55 -4.64
C GLY A 96 2.78 -6.41 -3.83
N ILE A 97 3.28 -5.43 -4.54
CA ILE A 97 3.90 -4.22 -4.00
C ILE A 97 2.97 -3.03 -4.25
N GLY A 98 2.78 -2.17 -3.25
CA GLY A 98 2.12 -0.90 -3.40
C GLY A 98 2.93 0.25 -2.80
N LEU A 99 2.71 1.45 -3.31
CA LEU A 99 3.17 2.68 -2.66
C LEU A 99 1.94 3.45 -2.14
N ASP A 100 1.86 3.67 -0.82
CA ASP A 100 0.88 4.57 -0.23
C ASP A 100 1.40 6.01 -0.30
N LEU A 101 1.29 6.63 -1.49
CA LEU A 101 1.77 7.99 -1.70
C LEU A 101 0.99 8.97 -0.81
N THR A 102 1.76 9.84 -0.16
CA THR A 102 1.25 10.72 0.88
C THR A 102 1.76 12.15 0.66
N LEU A 103 0.85 13.12 0.54
CA LEU A 103 1.19 14.54 0.66
C LEU A 103 1.46 14.84 2.14
N ARG A 104 2.72 14.73 2.55
CA ARG A 104 3.10 14.69 3.96
C ARG A 104 2.77 15.97 4.72
N ASP A 105 3.13 17.10 4.16
CA ASP A 105 2.86 18.43 4.72
C ASP A 105 1.35 18.71 4.83
N VAL A 106 0.57 18.28 3.83
CA VAL A 106 -0.90 18.36 3.86
C VAL A 106 -1.45 17.47 4.98
N GLN A 107 -0.96 16.21 5.09
CA GLN A 107 -1.40 15.30 6.14
C GLN A 107 -1.10 15.85 7.54
N ASP A 108 0.08 16.44 7.75
CA ASP A 108 0.45 17.01 9.05
C ASP A 108 -0.44 18.21 9.42
N GLY A 109 -0.78 19.05 8.43
CA GLY A 109 -1.75 20.12 8.61
C GLY A 109 -3.15 19.62 8.97
N LEU A 110 -3.59 18.50 8.38
CA LEU A 110 -4.88 17.87 8.69
C LEU A 110 -4.88 17.25 10.10
N LYS A 111 -3.81 16.50 10.46
CA LYS A 111 -3.64 15.92 11.80
C LYS A 111 -3.68 16.97 12.90
N ALA A 112 -2.99 18.09 12.70
CA ALA A 112 -2.97 19.19 13.67
C ALA A 112 -4.35 19.79 13.94
N LYS A 113 -5.29 19.63 12.99
CA LYS A 113 -6.67 20.13 13.07
C LYS A 113 -7.69 19.03 13.33
N SER A 114 -7.25 17.77 13.55
CA SER A 114 -8.11 16.58 13.69
C SER A 114 -9.08 16.41 12.51
N LEU A 115 -8.62 16.73 11.29
CA LEU A 115 -9.38 16.57 10.05
C LEU A 115 -9.07 15.24 9.36
N PRO A 116 -9.98 14.73 8.51
CA PRO A 116 -9.78 13.55 7.69
C PRO A 116 -8.57 13.68 6.75
N TRP A 117 -7.98 12.52 6.33
CA TRP A 117 -6.73 12.47 5.56
C TRP A 117 -6.92 12.35 4.05
N GLU A 118 -8.15 12.25 3.55
CA GLU A 118 -8.47 11.89 2.17
C GLU A 118 -7.71 12.75 1.15
N ILE A 119 -7.66 14.08 1.31
CA ILE A 119 -6.95 14.95 0.37
C ILE A 119 -5.43 14.74 0.36
N ALA A 120 -4.87 14.21 1.45
CA ALA A 120 -3.44 13.88 1.56
C ALA A 120 -3.11 12.47 1.08
N LYS A 121 -4.08 11.55 1.11
CA LYS A 121 -3.89 10.12 0.89
C LYS A 121 -4.61 9.58 -0.35
N SER A 122 -5.64 10.26 -0.85
CA SER A 122 -6.58 9.71 -1.83
C SER A 122 -6.64 10.49 -3.15
N PHE A 123 -5.60 11.26 -3.46
CA PHE A 123 -5.50 11.93 -4.75
C PHE A 123 -5.30 10.90 -5.89
N ASP A 124 -5.66 11.27 -7.12
CA ASP A 124 -5.52 10.39 -8.28
C ASP A 124 -4.09 9.88 -8.44
N GLY A 125 -3.94 8.56 -8.59
CA GLY A 125 -2.64 7.90 -8.67
C GLY A 125 -1.86 7.83 -7.35
N ALA A 126 -2.51 8.07 -6.19
CA ALA A 126 -1.89 8.00 -4.87
C ALA A 126 -1.55 6.57 -4.41
N CYS A 127 -1.83 5.56 -5.22
CA CYS A 127 -1.52 4.16 -4.93
C CYS A 127 -0.99 3.43 -6.18
N PRO A 128 0.29 3.64 -6.55
CA PRO A 128 0.95 2.81 -7.55
C PRO A 128 1.04 1.35 -7.07
N LEU A 129 0.60 0.41 -7.92
CA LEU A 129 0.54 -1.03 -7.64
C LEU A 129 1.36 -1.81 -8.67
N SER A 130 2.10 -2.82 -8.22
CA SER A 130 2.75 -3.81 -9.07
C SER A 130 1.73 -4.76 -9.70
N ASP A 131 2.19 -5.65 -10.59
CA ASP A 131 1.51 -6.93 -10.80
C ASP A 131 1.49 -7.71 -9.48
N PHE A 132 0.54 -8.64 -9.36
CA PHE A 132 0.42 -9.53 -8.19
C PHE A 132 0.88 -10.93 -8.56
N ILE A 133 1.50 -11.64 -7.62
CA ILE A 133 1.69 -13.08 -7.66
C ILE A 133 0.51 -13.78 -6.95
N ALA A 134 0.25 -15.02 -7.32
CA ALA A 134 -0.86 -15.77 -6.72
C ALA A 134 -0.63 -16.01 -5.21
N ALA A 135 -1.71 -15.90 -4.43
CA ALA A 135 -1.66 -16.01 -2.97
C ALA A 135 -1.22 -17.40 -2.49
N ASP A 136 -1.43 -18.45 -3.29
CA ASP A 136 -1.02 -19.83 -2.98
C ASP A 136 0.50 -20.04 -3.04
N LYS A 137 1.28 -19.08 -3.57
CA LYS A 137 2.74 -19.07 -3.52
C LYS A 137 3.30 -18.55 -2.20
N VAL A 138 2.47 -17.95 -1.36
CA VAL A 138 2.89 -17.43 -0.05
C VAL A 138 2.83 -18.57 0.97
N GLU A 139 3.99 -19.09 1.35
CA GLU A 139 4.10 -20.16 2.35
C GLU A 139 3.77 -19.64 3.76
N ASP A 140 4.25 -18.44 4.12
CA ASP A 140 3.99 -17.81 5.42
C ASP A 140 3.72 -16.31 5.29
N TRP A 141 2.49 -15.92 5.56
CA TRP A 141 2.06 -14.51 5.56
C TRP A 141 2.68 -13.67 6.69
N ALA A 142 3.28 -14.32 7.67
CA ALA A 142 3.99 -13.67 8.76
C ALA A 142 5.50 -13.48 8.49
N ASP A 143 6.02 -13.94 7.35
CA ASP A 143 7.44 -13.82 6.99
C ASP A 143 7.64 -13.41 5.53
N ILE A 144 7.19 -12.21 5.20
CA ILE A 144 7.34 -11.62 3.86
C ILE A 144 8.26 -10.40 3.94
N GLU A 145 9.39 -10.47 3.25
CA GLU A 145 10.34 -9.34 3.14
C GLU A 145 9.91 -8.38 2.03
N ILE A 146 10.11 -7.09 2.29
CA ILE A 146 9.88 -6.01 1.31
C ILE A 146 10.97 -4.95 1.44
N SER A 147 11.47 -4.46 0.30
CA SER A 147 12.47 -3.38 0.31
C SER A 147 12.29 -2.41 -0.86
N LEU A 148 12.74 -1.18 -0.64
CA LEU A 148 12.79 -0.11 -1.64
C LEU A 148 14.20 0.45 -1.73
N ILE A 149 14.77 0.39 -2.92
CA ILE A 149 16.01 1.04 -3.29
C ILE A 149 15.65 2.29 -4.08
N ARG A 150 16.18 3.44 -3.68
CA ARG A 150 16.01 4.72 -4.38
C ARG A 150 17.35 5.26 -4.81
N ASN A 151 17.54 5.50 -6.10
CA ASN A 151 18.78 6.01 -6.69
C ASN A 151 20.01 5.19 -6.24
N GLY A 152 19.87 3.84 -6.23
CA GLY A 152 20.93 2.90 -5.84
C GLY A 152 21.21 2.79 -4.33
N LYS A 153 20.36 3.36 -3.47
CA LYS A 153 20.48 3.27 -2.01
C LYS A 153 19.25 2.67 -1.39
N VAL A 154 19.42 1.72 -0.46
CA VAL A 154 18.31 1.17 0.32
C VAL A 154 17.67 2.30 1.12
N GLN A 155 16.36 2.46 0.93
CA GLN A 155 15.55 3.51 1.53
C GLN A 155 14.56 2.96 2.57
N GLN A 156 13.90 1.85 2.26
CA GLN A 156 13.01 1.13 3.18
C GLN A 156 13.32 -0.35 3.13
N GLU A 157 13.28 -1.00 4.28
CA GLU A 157 13.32 -2.45 4.44
C GLU A 157 12.35 -2.85 5.55
N GLY A 158 11.64 -3.95 5.35
CA GLY A 158 10.71 -4.48 6.33
C GLY A 158 10.40 -5.94 6.11
N ASN A 159 9.83 -6.54 7.15
CA ASN A 159 9.33 -7.91 7.11
C ASN A 159 7.96 -7.92 7.79
N SER A 160 7.00 -8.68 7.26
CA SER A 160 5.64 -8.75 7.81
C SER A 160 5.60 -9.27 9.26
N SER A 161 6.63 -10.00 9.71
CA SER A 161 6.78 -10.42 11.11
C SER A 161 6.89 -9.27 12.11
N ALA A 162 7.32 -8.08 11.65
CA ALA A 162 7.42 -6.87 12.47
C ALA A 162 6.13 -6.03 12.49
N MET A 163 5.08 -6.46 11.81
CA MET A 163 3.78 -5.78 11.83
C MET A 163 3.10 -5.88 13.19
N LEU A 164 2.52 -4.77 13.65
CA LEU A 164 1.70 -4.72 14.87
C LEU A 164 0.40 -5.51 14.71
N PHE A 165 -0.18 -5.46 13.53
CA PHE A 165 -1.38 -6.22 13.15
C PHE A 165 -1.02 -7.11 11.96
N PRO A 166 -0.84 -8.44 12.18
CA PRO A 166 -0.50 -9.39 11.12
C PRO A 166 -1.51 -9.36 9.96
N ILE A 167 -1.05 -9.60 8.73
CA ILE A 167 -1.81 -9.40 7.49
C ILE A 167 -3.19 -10.06 7.54
N ILE A 168 -3.28 -11.34 7.88
CA ILE A 168 -4.54 -12.10 7.85
C ILE A 168 -5.51 -11.58 8.92
N ALA A 169 -5.03 -11.36 10.16
CA ALA A 169 -5.84 -10.80 11.24
C ALA A 169 -6.30 -9.38 10.94
N LEU A 170 -5.45 -8.56 10.30
CA LEU A 170 -5.79 -7.21 9.85
C LEU A 170 -6.94 -7.23 8.83
N ILE A 171 -6.86 -8.09 7.80
CA ILE A 171 -7.91 -8.21 6.78
C ILE A 171 -9.22 -8.72 7.39
N ALA A 172 -9.17 -9.71 8.28
CA ALA A 172 -10.34 -10.19 9.01
C ALA A 172 -11.01 -9.05 9.80
N ARG A 173 -10.19 -8.19 10.44
CA ARG A 173 -10.68 -7.03 11.16
C ARG A 173 -11.27 -5.96 10.23
N MET A 174 -10.60 -5.66 9.10
CA MET A 174 -11.11 -4.74 8.09
C MET A 174 -12.49 -5.19 7.55
N SER A 175 -12.68 -6.51 7.35
CA SER A 175 -13.94 -7.08 6.87
C SER A 175 -15.13 -6.89 7.82
N ARG A 176 -14.89 -6.55 9.09
CA ARG A 176 -15.96 -6.19 10.05
C ARG A 176 -16.52 -4.79 9.82
N HIS A 177 -15.72 -3.91 9.22
CA HIS A 177 -16.09 -2.51 8.95
C HIS A 177 -16.48 -2.29 7.50
N PHE A 178 -15.84 -3.02 6.57
CA PHE A 178 -15.99 -2.86 5.13
C PHE A 178 -16.21 -4.23 4.49
N THR A 179 -17.25 -4.37 3.68
CA THR A 179 -17.32 -5.52 2.77
C THR A 179 -16.18 -5.37 1.76
N LEU A 180 -15.27 -6.34 1.72
CA LEU A 180 -14.18 -6.41 0.74
C LEU A 180 -14.65 -7.27 -0.42
N ASN A 181 -14.49 -6.80 -1.64
CA ASN A 181 -14.94 -7.47 -2.84
C ASN A 181 -13.76 -7.91 -3.72
N PRO A 182 -13.96 -8.87 -4.64
CA PRO A 182 -12.94 -9.22 -5.63
C PRO A 182 -12.43 -7.98 -6.36
N GLY A 183 -11.10 -7.83 -6.42
CA GLY A 183 -10.44 -6.67 -6.98
C GLY A 183 -10.10 -5.55 -5.99
N ASP A 184 -10.70 -5.53 -4.80
CA ASP A 184 -10.26 -4.62 -3.74
C ASP A 184 -8.82 -4.95 -3.32
N VAL A 185 -8.07 -3.93 -2.93
CA VAL A 185 -6.67 -4.06 -2.50
C VAL A 185 -6.53 -3.64 -1.05
N ILE A 186 -5.74 -4.39 -0.29
CA ILE A 186 -5.36 -4.03 1.07
C ILE A 186 -3.92 -3.55 1.07
N MET A 187 -3.69 -2.37 1.60
CA MET A 187 -2.37 -1.83 1.92
C MET A 187 -2.09 -2.10 3.39
N THR A 188 -0.99 -2.82 3.66
CA THR A 188 -0.76 -3.45 4.98
C THR A 188 0.10 -2.62 5.93
N GLY A 189 0.46 -1.41 5.53
CA GLY A 189 1.32 -0.51 6.29
C GLY A 189 2.79 -0.58 5.87
N THR A 190 3.49 0.53 6.08
CA THR A 190 4.85 0.76 5.62
C THR A 190 5.88 0.61 6.74
N PRO A 191 7.09 0.04 6.48
CA PRO A 191 8.22 0.11 7.40
C PRO A 191 8.81 1.53 7.48
N ALA A 192 9.76 1.76 8.39
CA ALA A 192 10.50 3.01 8.50
C ALA A 192 11.32 3.33 7.23
N GLY A 193 11.75 4.57 7.08
CA GLY A 193 12.54 5.06 5.94
C GLY A 193 11.72 5.86 4.92
N VAL A 194 10.52 6.34 5.31
CA VAL A 194 9.69 7.18 4.44
C VAL A 194 10.38 8.51 4.13
N SER A 195 10.29 8.95 2.88
CA SER A 195 10.94 10.21 2.46
C SER A 195 10.27 10.82 1.23
N PRO A 196 10.50 12.11 0.94
CA PRO A 196 9.95 12.75 -0.24
C PRO A 196 10.51 12.16 -1.53
N LEU A 197 9.64 12.01 -2.53
CA LEU A 197 9.99 11.68 -3.91
C LEU A 197 10.28 12.94 -4.70
N GLU A 198 11.30 12.84 -5.57
CA GLU A 198 11.64 13.88 -6.53
C GLU A 198 11.37 13.37 -7.96
N VAL A 199 10.98 14.28 -8.85
CA VAL A 199 10.86 13.95 -10.28
C VAL A 199 12.22 13.53 -10.82
N GLY A 200 12.27 12.36 -11.46
CA GLY A 200 13.51 11.74 -11.96
C GLY A 200 14.10 10.69 -11.02
N ASP A 201 13.52 10.47 -9.83
CA ASP A 201 13.97 9.36 -8.98
C ASP A 201 13.79 8.01 -9.69
N GLU A 202 14.79 7.16 -9.54
CA GLU A 202 14.77 5.75 -9.94
C GLU A 202 14.50 4.90 -8.70
N LEU A 203 13.48 4.04 -8.80
CA LEU A 203 13.08 3.16 -7.72
C LEU A 203 13.16 1.70 -8.18
N GLU A 204 13.68 0.86 -7.28
CA GLU A 204 13.65 -0.59 -7.41
C GLU A 204 12.99 -1.16 -6.15
N ALA A 205 11.81 -1.74 -6.31
CA ALA A 205 11.02 -2.30 -5.22
C ALA A 205 11.03 -3.83 -5.29
N HIS A 206 11.26 -4.48 -4.15
CA HIS A 206 11.35 -5.93 -4.02
C HIS A 206 10.28 -6.46 -3.08
N LEU A 207 9.73 -7.62 -3.40
CA LEU A 207 8.90 -8.45 -2.52
C LEU A 207 9.47 -9.86 -2.55
N GLN A 208 10.18 -10.28 -1.50
CA GLN A 208 10.95 -11.52 -1.47
C GLN A 208 11.85 -11.63 -2.74
N ASP A 209 12.03 -12.84 -3.23
CA ASP A 209 12.57 -13.13 -4.56
C ASP A 209 11.46 -13.28 -5.64
N TRP A 210 10.21 -12.97 -5.29
CA TRP A 210 9.04 -13.16 -6.14
C TRP A 210 8.82 -12.02 -7.14
N LEU A 211 9.02 -10.78 -6.70
CA LEU A 211 8.79 -9.59 -7.52
C LEU A 211 9.93 -8.58 -7.38
N VAL A 212 10.40 -8.10 -8.53
CA VAL A 212 11.25 -6.91 -8.63
C VAL A 212 10.60 -5.94 -9.62
N VAL A 213 10.35 -4.72 -9.16
CA VAL A 213 9.76 -3.66 -9.99
C VAL A 213 10.71 -2.50 -10.10
N ASN A 214 11.19 -2.24 -11.32
CA ASN A 214 11.94 -1.04 -11.64
C ASN A 214 10.97 0.02 -12.17
N THR A 215 11.03 1.23 -11.61
CA THR A 215 10.18 2.34 -11.99
C THR A 215 10.88 3.67 -11.83
N HIS A 216 10.37 4.71 -12.46
CA HIS A 216 10.85 6.07 -12.26
C HIS A 216 9.70 7.05 -12.05
N VAL A 217 10.01 8.10 -11.32
CA VAL A 217 9.05 9.12 -10.91
C VAL A 217 8.95 10.22 -11.96
N LYS A 218 7.74 10.50 -12.45
CA LYS A 218 7.45 11.65 -13.30
C LYS A 218 6.63 12.71 -12.57
N GLY A 219 6.74 13.96 -13.01
CA GLY A 219 5.82 15.00 -12.61
C GLY A 219 4.51 14.88 -13.38
N ARG A 220 3.40 15.18 -12.73
CA ARG A 220 2.09 15.41 -13.32
C ARG A 220 1.64 16.83 -13.01
N ASP A 221 1.39 17.62 -14.07
CA ASP A 221 0.84 18.96 -13.90
C ASP A 221 -0.53 18.90 -13.19
N PRO A 222 -0.86 19.90 -12.38
CA PRO A 222 -2.20 19.99 -11.81
C PRO A 222 -3.24 20.07 -12.93
N ALA A 223 -4.36 19.37 -12.73
CA ALA A 223 -5.48 19.37 -13.67
C ALA A 223 -6.19 20.71 -13.71
#